data_95b55d2fffc319309b0a2ad0a6163543
#
_entry.id   95b55d2fffc319309b0a2ad0a6163543
#
_cell.length_a   1.000
_cell.length_b   1.000
_cell.length_c   1.000
_cell.angle_alpha   90.00
_cell.angle_beta   90.00
_cell.angle_gamma   90.00
#
_symmetry.space_group_name_H-M   'P 1'
#
loop_
_entity.id
_entity.type
_entity.pdbx_description
1 polymer ?
#
loop_
_entity_poly.entity_id
_entity_poly.type
_entity_poly.pdbx_seq_one_letter_code
_entity_poly.pdbx_strand_id
1 'polypeptide(L)'
;MNIVLNRHSSQPVYQQIHNHFSRLIKSGKLTPGQKLPSIRALSQRIRVNKLTIIQAYSYLEADGLIYARQGAGYFVNRVVASDLTLRSRNISYTESHFAPAQKVIICEGGSSFFEQYIASLQAQHTTGIIDFSSGFPRSHGVDNLQKIAKRALAKPLDNLFRYDFPEGQLILRQQIAQMLLQQGLEVLPEELIITSGSEQGISLTMNYYLQRGDWAIVETPTYHGALSILENIGAKVIGIPMTGAGMNLELLEQYLKSHRPKLIYTISTLHNPTGITTSLAHRQELLKLAQQYECPILEDNAYEGLNFDKGTAPIKALDNNNLVTYISTFSKTLMPGLRVGYMVVTGKHYRELAKQKALHDMHVSTVSQAIVSEYLASGQFRRHLNRLQTHNLQSRNAMLQALESYFPEAITWTIPKGGLFLWAHLPDYFPIQSICKEALAQNILVANGAAFFPGVGYPAMRLNFSHNIEQIQIGIKTLGNLLKKYSSSNVLLNI
;
A
#
# COMPACT_ATOMS: atom_id res chain seq x y z
N MET A 1 18.84 -34.01 -10.12
CA MET A 1 18.04 -32.80 -10.38
C MET A 1 18.06 -32.51 -11.87
N ASN A 2 17.02 -32.77 -12.60
CA ASN A 2 16.95 -32.46 -14.03
C ASN A 2 16.09 -31.22 -14.23
N ILE A 3 16.69 -30.14 -14.72
CA ILE A 3 15.98 -28.93 -15.12
C ILE A 3 15.77 -29.05 -16.64
N VAL A 4 14.52 -29.10 -17.05
CA VAL A 4 14.15 -29.03 -18.48
C VAL A 4 13.85 -27.57 -18.80
N LEU A 5 14.69 -27.00 -19.68
CA LEU A 5 14.54 -25.61 -20.13
C LEU A 5 13.88 -25.57 -21.50
N ASN A 6 12.84 -24.78 -21.67
CA ASN A 6 12.25 -24.49 -22.96
C ASN A 6 12.86 -23.20 -23.53
N ARG A 7 13.78 -23.34 -24.48
CA ARG A 7 14.49 -22.20 -25.10
C ARG A 7 13.63 -21.41 -26.09
N HIS A 8 12.48 -21.96 -26.51
CA HIS A 8 11.52 -21.30 -27.40
C HIS A 8 10.35 -20.66 -26.66
N SER A 9 10.37 -20.71 -25.32
CA SER A 9 9.38 -20.05 -24.49
C SER A 9 9.61 -18.53 -24.47
N SER A 10 8.54 -17.75 -24.43
CA SER A 10 8.59 -16.30 -24.14
C SER A 10 9.12 -15.99 -22.73
N GLN A 11 9.18 -17.01 -21.85
CA GLN A 11 9.70 -16.84 -20.51
C GLN A 11 11.23 -16.92 -20.49
N PRO A 12 11.95 -15.88 -19.99
CA PRO A 12 13.40 -15.87 -19.90
C PRO A 12 13.98 -17.07 -19.15
N VAL A 13 15.14 -17.56 -19.58
CA VAL A 13 15.78 -18.77 -19.00
C VAL A 13 16.04 -18.63 -17.52
N TYR A 14 16.48 -17.47 -17.03
CA TYR A 14 16.69 -17.24 -15.60
C TYR A 14 15.40 -17.43 -14.79
N GLN A 15 14.27 -17.03 -15.34
CA GLN A 15 12.96 -17.15 -14.71
C GLN A 15 12.45 -18.59 -14.68
N GLN A 16 12.75 -19.39 -15.71
CA GLN A 16 12.46 -20.81 -15.71
C GLN A 16 13.26 -21.56 -14.62
N ILE A 17 14.53 -21.20 -14.46
CA ILE A 17 15.41 -21.75 -13.41
C ILE A 17 14.89 -21.35 -12.01
N HIS A 18 14.55 -20.09 -11.83
CA HIS A 18 13.93 -19.57 -10.60
C HIS A 18 12.67 -20.35 -10.25
N ASN A 19 11.72 -20.47 -11.18
CA ASN A 19 10.45 -21.16 -10.98
C ASN A 19 10.64 -22.66 -10.66
N HIS A 20 11.63 -23.28 -11.28
CA HIS A 20 11.97 -24.68 -10.99
C HIS A 20 12.42 -24.87 -9.54
N PHE A 21 13.40 -24.09 -9.07
CA PHE A 21 13.88 -24.17 -7.69
C PHE A 21 12.82 -23.72 -6.68
N SER A 22 12.10 -22.66 -6.96
CA SER A 22 10.99 -22.19 -6.12
C SER A 22 9.94 -23.28 -5.89
N ARG A 23 9.57 -24.03 -6.95
CA ARG A 23 8.63 -25.16 -6.85
C ARG A 23 9.21 -26.29 -5.99
N LEU A 24 10.49 -26.63 -6.16
CA LEU A 24 11.12 -27.70 -5.37
C LEU A 24 11.23 -27.34 -3.89
N ILE A 25 11.51 -26.08 -3.57
CA ILE A 25 11.58 -25.59 -2.19
C ILE A 25 10.17 -25.57 -1.56
N LYS A 26 9.19 -24.99 -2.26
CA LYS A 26 7.80 -24.89 -1.78
C LYS A 26 7.11 -26.27 -1.63
N SER A 27 7.49 -27.26 -2.45
CA SER A 27 6.99 -28.63 -2.33
C SER A 27 7.74 -29.50 -1.32
N GLY A 28 8.71 -28.94 -0.58
CA GLY A 28 9.53 -29.68 0.40
C GLY A 28 10.53 -30.67 -0.21
N LYS A 29 10.65 -30.76 -1.54
CA LYS A 29 11.63 -31.62 -2.22
C LYS A 29 13.08 -31.12 -2.04
N LEU A 30 13.26 -29.85 -1.72
CA LEU A 30 14.47 -29.26 -1.20
C LEU A 30 14.19 -28.79 0.22
N THR A 31 14.90 -29.40 1.17
CA THR A 31 14.67 -29.16 2.60
C THR A 31 15.45 -27.94 3.11
N PRO A 32 14.94 -27.24 4.16
CA PRO A 32 15.66 -26.14 4.80
C PRO A 32 17.09 -26.53 5.19
N GLY A 33 18.06 -25.66 4.90
CA GLY A 33 19.50 -25.90 5.12
C GLY A 33 20.17 -26.73 4.03
N GLN A 34 19.44 -27.28 3.07
CA GLN A 34 20.01 -28.04 1.97
C GLN A 34 20.78 -27.10 1.02
N LYS A 35 21.99 -27.54 0.63
CA LYS A 35 22.85 -26.77 -0.28
C LYS A 35 22.38 -26.90 -1.72
N LEU A 36 22.28 -25.77 -2.42
CA LEU A 36 22.01 -25.73 -3.85
C LEU A 36 23.29 -26.00 -4.66
N PRO A 37 23.17 -26.46 -5.93
CA PRO A 37 24.30 -26.56 -6.82
C PRO A 37 25.08 -25.24 -6.92
N SER A 38 26.42 -25.30 -7.02
CA SER A 38 27.19 -24.08 -7.25
C SER A 38 26.84 -23.47 -8.63
N ILE A 39 26.96 -22.16 -8.76
CA ILE A 39 26.72 -21.43 -10.02
C ILE A 39 27.49 -22.09 -11.17
N ARG A 40 28.74 -22.46 -10.95
CA ARG A 40 29.60 -23.12 -11.96
C ARG A 40 29.05 -24.50 -12.35
N ALA A 41 28.74 -25.33 -11.35
CA ALA A 41 28.21 -26.67 -11.57
C ALA A 41 26.86 -26.67 -12.28
N LEU A 42 25.96 -25.77 -11.90
CA LEU A 42 24.65 -25.66 -12.54
C LEU A 42 24.78 -25.13 -13.97
N SER A 43 25.58 -24.08 -14.18
CA SER A 43 25.87 -23.50 -15.50
C SER A 43 26.37 -24.57 -16.49
N GLN A 44 27.31 -25.40 -16.07
CA GLN A 44 27.84 -26.50 -16.91
C GLN A 44 26.77 -27.57 -17.20
N ARG A 45 26.01 -27.95 -16.17
CA ARG A 45 25.03 -29.04 -16.26
C ARG A 45 23.87 -28.73 -17.19
N ILE A 46 23.33 -27.49 -17.17
CA ILE A 46 22.20 -27.09 -18.00
C ILE A 46 22.61 -26.25 -19.22
N ARG A 47 23.93 -26.10 -19.47
CA ARG A 47 24.53 -25.36 -20.59
C ARG A 47 23.98 -23.94 -20.74
N VAL A 48 24.01 -23.18 -19.65
CA VAL A 48 23.53 -21.79 -19.55
C VAL A 48 24.64 -20.89 -19.03
N ASN A 49 24.69 -19.63 -19.43
CA ASN A 49 25.69 -18.68 -18.96
C ASN A 49 25.63 -18.53 -17.42
N LYS A 50 26.80 -18.40 -16.79
CA LYS A 50 26.92 -18.17 -15.35
C LYS A 50 26.14 -16.96 -14.87
N LEU A 51 26.08 -15.88 -15.64
CA LEU A 51 25.30 -14.69 -15.32
C LEU A 51 23.79 -14.98 -15.19
N THR A 52 23.27 -15.85 -16.05
CA THR A 52 21.86 -16.29 -15.99
C THR A 52 21.57 -17.09 -14.72
N ILE A 53 22.53 -17.91 -14.26
CA ILE A 53 22.40 -18.65 -12.99
C ILE A 53 22.50 -17.68 -11.81
N ILE A 54 23.45 -16.75 -11.83
CA ILE A 54 23.58 -15.68 -10.82
C ILE A 54 22.26 -14.92 -10.70
N GLN A 55 21.69 -14.53 -11.83
CA GLN A 55 20.42 -13.82 -11.86
C GLN A 55 19.28 -14.66 -11.26
N ALA A 56 19.15 -15.93 -11.65
CA ALA A 56 18.14 -16.83 -11.07
C ALA A 56 18.30 -17.01 -9.56
N TYR A 57 19.55 -17.17 -9.08
CA TYR A 57 19.84 -17.33 -7.65
C TYR A 57 19.63 -16.02 -6.87
N SER A 58 19.95 -14.87 -7.46
CA SER A 58 19.63 -13.58 -6.86
C SER A 58 18.11 -13.37 -6.70
N TYR A 59 17.31 -13.86 -7.64
CA TYR A 59 15.85 -13.84 -7.51
C TYR A 59 15.36 -14.79 -6.41
N LEU A 60 15.89 -16.02 -6.31
CA LEU A 60 15.56 -16.96 -5.23
C LEU A 60 15.96 -16.42 -3.85
N GLU A 61 17.10 -15.75 -3.76
CA GLU A 61 17.57 -15.11 -2.54
C GLU A 61 16.71 -13.89 -2.19
N ALA A 62 16.32 -13.12 -3.19
CA ALA A 62 15.38 -11.98 -3.05
C ALA A 62 14.01 -12.45 -2.57
N ASP A 63 13.53 -13.61 -3.05
CA ASP A 63 12.28 -14.23 -2.60
C ASP A 63 12.40 -14.89 -1.21
N GLY A 64 13.58 -14.81 -0.56
CA GLY A 64 13.81 -15.42 0.74
C GLY A 64 13.84 -16.96 0.73
N LEU A 65 13.82 -17.58 -0.43
CA LEU A 65 13.81 -19.04 -0.58
C LEU A 65 15.19 -19.67 -0.32
N ILE A 66 16.25 -18.91 -0.59
CA ILE A 66 17.63 -19.33 -0.33
C ILE A 66 18.43 -18.20 0.31
N TYR A 67 19.58 -18.52 0.89
CA TYR A 67 20.53 -17.54 1.41
C TYR A 67 21.95 -17.90 1.00
N ALA A 68 22.77 -16.87 0.76
CA ALA A 68 24.19 -17.05 0.48
C ALA A 68 25.00 -17.17 1.79
N ARG A 69 25.91 -18.14 1.85
CA ARG A 69 26.92 -18.25 2.91
C ARG A 69 28.30 -18.02 2.28
N GLN A 70 28.99 -16.98 2.74
CA GLN A 70 30.26 -16.57 2.17
C GLN A 70 31.26 -17.74 2.15
N GLY A 71 31.84 -18.01 0.98
CA GLY A 71 32.76 -19.16 0.77
C GLY A 71 32.11 -20.55 0.70
N ALA A 72 30.85 -20.71 1.11
CA ALA A 72 30.17 -22.00 1.18
C ALA A 72 29.08 -22.21 0.10
N GLY A 73 28.55 -21.16 -0.52
CA GLY A 73 27.52 -21.22 -1.58
C GLY A 73 26.12 -20.87 -1.10
N TYR A 74 25.12 -21.35 -1.82
CA TYR A 74 23.70 -21.06 -1.55
C TYR A 74 23.00 -22.22 -0.87
N PHE A 75 22.12 -21.91 0.09
CA PHE A 75 21.40 -22.87 0.91
C PHE A 75 19.91 -22.52 0.96
N VAL A 76 19.04 -23.51 1.05
CA VAL A 76 17.60 -23.33 1.23
C VAL A 76 17.33 -22.69 2.60
N ASN A 77 16.55 -21.63 2.63
CA ASN A 77 16.22 -20.90 3.85
C ASN A 77 15.33 -21.75 4.78
N ARG A 78 15.51 -21.58 6.09
CA ARG A 78 14.65 -22.24 7.11
C ARG A 78 13.23 -21.69 7.17
N VAL A 79 13.03 -20.52 6.62
CA VAL A 79 11.71 -19.85 6.61
C VAL A 79 11.06 -20.17 5.29
N VAL A 80 10.35 -21.30 5.22
CA VAL A 80 9.13 -21.36 4.42
C VAL A 80 8.42 -22.68 4.64
N ALA A 81 7.14 -22.58 4.71
CA ALA A 81 6.18 -23.63 5.01
C ALA A 81 6.17 -24.02 6.50
N SER A 82 6.06 -23.06 7.41
CA SER A 82 4.95 -23.25 8.29
C SER A 82 3.71 -23.21 7.38
N ASP A 83 3.23 -24.38 6.94
CA ASP A 83 1.81 -24.63 6.88
C ASP A 83 1.24 -24.30 8.27
N LEU A 84 1.15 -23.03 8.57
CA LEU A 84 0.03 -22.49 9.27
C LEU A 84 -1.13 -22.65 8.26
N THR A 85 -1.56 -23.88 8.05
CA THR A 85 -2.96 -24.14 8.04
C THR A 85 -3.45 -23.61 9.39
N LEU A 86 -3.55 -22.28 9.47
CA LEU A 86 -4.63 -21.71 10.21
C LEU A 86 -5.78 -22.63 9.82
N ARG A 87 -6.30 -23.39 10.77
CA ARG A 87 -7.71 -23.78 10.74
C ARG A 87 -8.42 -22.43 10.75
N SER A 88 -8.30 -21.72 9.61
CA SER A 88 -9.28 -20.76 9.22
C SER A 88 -10.57 -21.56 9.34
N ARG A 89 -11.42 -21.24 10.29
CA ARG A 89 -12.83 -21.27 9.95
C ARG A 89 -12.80 -20.72 8.54
N ASN A 90 -13.20 -21.54 7.56
CA ASN A 90 -13.38 -21.10 6.20
C ASN A 90 -14.42 -19.97 6.25
N ILE A 91 -13.96 -18.79 6.63
CA ILE A 91 -14.69 -17.57 6.43
C ILE A 91 -14.49 -17.32 4.94
N SER A 92 -15.33 -17.96 4.15
CA SER A 92 -15.53 -17.53 2.79
C SER A 92 -16.00 -16.10 2.92
N TYR A 93 -15.18 -15.14 2.49
CA TYR A 93 -15.58 -13.74 2.36
C TYR A 93 -16.65 -13.66 1.27
N THR A 94 -17.85 -14.07 1.63
CA THR A 94 -19.07 -13.70 0.94
C THR A 94 -19.38 -12.26 1.33
N GLU A 95 -20.01 -11.51 0.46
CA GLU A 95 -20.37 -10.08 0.61
C GLU A 95 -21.01 -9.68 1.95
N SER A 96 -21.41 -10.66 2.78
CA SER A 96 -22.11 -10.48 4.06
C SER A 96 -21.25 -10.01 5.24
N HIS A 97 -19.91 -9.94 5.12
CA HIS A 97 -19.03 -9.51 6.21
C HIS A 97 -18.64 -8.04 6.17
N PHE A 98 -18.95 -7.32 5.11
CA PHE A 98 -18.97 -5.88 5.11
C PHE A 98 -20.29 -5.42 5.71
N ALA A 99 -20.21 -4.54 6.69
CA ALA A 99 -21.29 -4.00 7.51
C ALA A 99 -22.65 -3.88 6.83
N PRO A 100 -23.78 -4.01 7.59
CA PRO A 100 -25.13 -3.95 7.06
C PRO A 100 -25.34 -2.70 6.24
N ALA A 101 -26.10 -2.82 5.16
CA ALA A 101 -26.48 -1.83 4.16
C ALA A 101 -25.99 -0.40 4.44
N GLN A 102 -24.73 -0.13 4.09
CA GLN A 102 -24.13 1.18 4.27
C GLN A 102 -24.87 2.17 3.35
N LYS A 103 -25.36 3.23 3.94
CA LYS A 103 -25.98 4.31 3.18
C LYS A 103 -24.89 5.17 2.56
N VAL A 104 -25.17 5.70 1.37
CA VAL A 104 -24.35 6.76 0.79
C VAL A 104 -24.31 7.95 1.75
N ILE A 105 -23.11 8.47 2.04
CA ILE A 105 -22.92 9.62 2.91
C ILE A 105 -22.69 10.85 2.03
N ILE A 106 -23.54 11.86 2.18
CA ILE A 106 -23.38 13.15 1.51
C ILE A 106 -22.94 14.16 2.56
N CYS A 107 -21.81 14.84 2.32
CA CYS A 107 -21.25 15.83 3.23
C CYS A 107 -20.96 17.13 2.49
N GLU A 108 -21.38 18.24 3.08
CA GLU A 108 -21.15 19.58 2.57
C GLU A 108 -20.13 20.38 3.40
N GLY A 109 -19.39 19.73 4.30
CA GLY A 109 -18.30 20.32 5.10
C GLY A 109 -17.92 19.54 6.36
N GLY A 110 -16.67 19.64 6.76
CA GLY A 110 -16.10 19.43 8.09
C GLY A 110 -15.76 18.02 8.56
N SER A 111 -14.46 17.67 8.60
CA SER A 111 -13.96 16.59 9.44
C SER A 111 -12.67 17.02 10.18
N SER A 112 -12.55 16.68 11.48
CA SER A 112 -11.41 17.06 12.34
C SER A 112 -10.23 16.08 12.19
N PHE A 113 -9.63 15.99 11.00
CA PHE A 113 -8.46 15.15 10.74
C PHE A 113 -7.20 15.65 11.44
N PHE A 114 -7.00 16.95 11.50
CA PHE A 114 -5.75 17.55 11.96
C PHE A 114 -5.39 17.14 13.40
N GLU A 115 -6.36 17.10 14.30
CA GLU A 115 -6.16 16.70 15.70
C GLU A 115 -5.69 15.24 15.83
N GLN A 116 -6.28 14.33 15.03
CA GLN A 116 -5.87 12.92 15.02
C GLN A 116 -4.48 12.72 14.42
N TYR A 117 -4.13 13.48 13.40
CA TYR A 117 -2.79 13.48 12.83
C TYR A 117 -1.75 13.97 13.84
N ILE A 118 -2.00 15.06 14.55
CA ILE A 118 -1.11 15.58 15.59
C ILE A 118 -0.96 14.57 16.75
N ALA A 119 -2.05 13.94 17.20
CA ALA A 119 -2.00 12.91 18.24
C ALA A 119 -1.12 11.71 17.81
N SER A 120 -1.23 11.28 16.55
CA SER A 120 -0.39 10.21 15.99
C SER A 120 1.09 10.60 15.95
N LEU A 121 1.40 11.86 15.57
CA LEU A 121 2.79 12.35 15.58
C LEU A 121 3.37 12.43 16.98
N GLN A 122 2.60 12.91 17.97
CA GLN A 122 3.03 12.98 19.36
C GLN A 122 3.31 11.59 19.94
N ALA A 123 2.45 10.61 19.62
CA ALA A 123 2.65 9.24 20.08
C ALA A 123 3.94 8.60 19.54
N GLN A 124 4.39 8.97 18.35
CA GLN A 124 5.65 8.47 17.78
C GLN A 124 6.88 8.92 18.58
N HIS A 125 6.81 10.06 19.24
CA HIS A 125 7.87 10.61 20.08
C HIS A 125 7.75 10.19 21.56
N THR A 126 6.68 9.46 21.93
CA THR A 126 6.46 8.99 23.28
C THR A 126 6.96 7.55 23.42
N THR A 127 7.86 7.32 24.36
CA THR A 127 8.39 5.99 24.67
C THR A 127 7.32 5.12 25.35
N GLY A 128 7.27 3.83 25.03
CA GLY A 128 6.38 2.86 25.67
C GLY A 128 4.99 2.73 25.06
N ILE A 129 4.62 3.55 24.06
CA ILE A 129 3.35 3.43 23.34
C ILE A 129 3.47 2.41 22.20
N ILE A 130 2.53 1.48 22.13
CA ILE A 130 2.32 0.63 20.94
C ILE A 130 1.34 1.35 20.02
N ASP A 131 1.85 1.90 18.93
CA ASP A 131 1.08 2.75 18.02
C ASP A 131 0.58 1.96 16.80
N PHE A 132 -0.63 1.43 16.87
CA PHE A 132 -1.33 0.83 15.73
C PHE A 132 -2.05 1.85 14.84
N SER A 133 -1.99 3.15 15.16
CA SER A 133 -2.67 4.20 14.38
C SER A 133 -1.85 4.71 13.21
N SER A 134 -0.52 4.54 13.23
CA SER A 134 0.39 5.18 12.27
C SER A 134 0.12 4.74 10.82
N GLY A 135 0.27 5.67 9.89
CA GLY A 135 0.05 5.45 8.45
C GLY A 135 1.28 5.01 7.66
N PHE A 136 2.37 4.61 8.30
CA PHE A 136 3.63 4.24 7.63
C PHE A 136 4.25 2.99 8.27
N PRO A 137 5.09 2.24 7.53
CA PRO A 137 5.76 1.08 8.07
C PRO A 137 6.76 1.50 9.16
N ARG A 138 6.86 0.72 10.22
CA ARG A 138 7.99 0.89 11.14
C ARG A 138 9.28 0.48 10.44
N SER A 139 10.35 1.25 10.67
CA SER A 139 11.63 1.12 9.94
C SER A 139 12.29 -0.23 10.20
N HIS A 140 12.12 -1.16 9.28
CA HIS A 140 12.87 -2.40 9.26
C HIS A 140 13.76 -2.44 8.03
N GLY A 141 15.07 -2.64 8.23
CA GLY A 141 16.01 -2.94 7.16
C GLY A 141 16.52 -1.76 6.34
N VAL A 142 16.59 -0.57 6.92
CA VAL A 142 17.16 0.64 6.27
C VAL A 142 18.68 0.73 6.44
N ASP A 143 19.32 -0.36 6.87
CA ASP A 143 20.75 -0.43 7.19
C ASP A 143 21.68 0.07 6.08
N ASN A 144 21.21 0.02 4.84
CA ASN A 144 21.96 0.50 3.68
C ASN A 144 21.64 1.95 3.25
N LEU A 145 20.64 2.61 3.85
CA LEU A 145 20.23 3.93 3.40
C LEU A 145 21.37 4.96 3.57
N GLN A 146 22.09 4.92 4.69
CA GLN A 146 23.23 5.81 4.90
C GLN A 146 24.33 5.61 3.84
N LYS A 147 24.61 4.37 3.44
CA LYS A 147 25.60 4.07 2.39
C LYS A 147 25.13 4.58 1.04
N ILE A 148 23.84 4.43 0.74
CA ILE A 148 23.22 4.91 -0.50
C ILE A 148 23.19 6.43 -0.53
N ALA A 149 22.78 7.07 0.55
CA ALA A 149 22.79 8.53 0.67
C ALA A 149 24.22 9.10 0.49
N LYS A 150 25.24 8.50 1.12
CA LYS A 150 26.64 8.87 0.92
C LYS A 150 27.07 8.76 -0.55
N ARG A 151 26.66 7.69 -1.25
CA ARG A 151 26.96 7.53 -2.69
C ARG A 151 26.24 8.56 -3.55
N ALA A 152 24.97 8.83 -3.25
CA ALA A 152 24.19 9.83 -3.97
C ALA A 152 24.83 11.23 -3.83
N LEU A 153 25.30 11.56 -2.62
CA LEU A 153 25.94 12.85 -2.31
C LEU A 153 27.41 12.94 -2.75
N ALA A 154 28.06 11.83 -3.05
CA ALA A 154 29.42 11.82 -3.58
C ALA A 154 29.52 12.16 -5.07
N LYS A 155 28.37 12.28 -5.77
CA LYS A 155 28.31 12.76 -7.16
C LYS A 155 28.63 14.25 -7.23
N PRO A 156 29.05 14.78 -8.41
CA PRO A 156 29.36 16.21 -8.54
C PRO A 156 28.26 17.09 -7.97
N LEU A 157 28.63 17.97 -7.04
CA LEU A 157 27.69 18.78 -6.25
C LEU A 157 26.90 19.78 -7.11
N ASP A 158 27.46 20.20 -8.22
CA ASP A 158 26.85 21.21 -9.12
C ASP A 158 25.43 20.87 -9.55
N ASN A 159 25.08 19.60 -9.67
CA ASN A 159 23.74 19.17 -10.08
C ASN A 159 22.78 18.94 -8.90
N LEU A 160 23.29 18.86 -7.66
CA LEU A 160 22.47 18.57 -6.48
C LEU A 160 21.95 19.81 -5.77
N PHE A 161 22.58 20.99 -5.99
CA PHE A 161 22.29 22.21 -5.24
C PHE A 161 21.83 23.37 -6.14
N ARG A 162 21.42 23.06 -7.39
CA ARG A 162 20.80 24.03 -8.29
C ARG A 162 19.29 23.80 -8.37
N TYR A 163 18.59 24.81 -8.85
CA TYR A 163 17.20 24.63 -9.26
C TYR A 163 17.10 23.60 -10.38
N ASP A 164 16.03 22.82 -10.35
CA ASP A 164 15.75 21.78 -11.32
C ASP A 164 14.36 22.00 -11.96
N PHE A 165 14.02 21.17 -12.93
CA PHE A 165 12.71 21.22 -13.58
C PHE A 165 11.58 20.85 -12.61
N PRO A 166 10.41 21.48 -12.73
CA PRO A 166 9.26 21.20 -11.87
C PRO A 166 8.83 19.73 -11.91
N GLU A 167 8.98 19.09 -13.05
CA GLU A 167 8.66 17.67 -13.25
C GLU A 167 9.62 16.73 -12.52
N GLY A 168 10.75 17.23 -12.06
CA GLY A 168 11.79 16.47 -11.38
C GLY A 168 12.83 15.86 -12.32
N GLN A 169 13.86 15.26 -11.72
CA GLN A 169 15.04 14.74 -12.42
C GLN A 169 14.67 13.66 -13.45
N LEU A 170 15.12 13.86 -14.70
CA LEU A 170 14.83 12.92 -15.80
C LEU A 170 15.27 11.49 -15.49
N ILE A 171 16.46 11.33 -14.88
CA ILE A 171 16.97 10.01 -14.51
C ILE A 171 16.05 9.28 -13.51
N LEU A 172 15.49 9.99 -12.54
CA LEU A 172 14.55 9.42 -11.59
C LEU A 172 13.23 9.06 -12.29
N ARG A 173 12.73 9.91 -13.17
CA ARG A 173 11.52 9.64 -13.97
C ARG A 173 11.69 8.43 -14.86
N GLN A 174 12.85 8.26 -15.52
CA GLN A 174 13.17 7.06 -16.31
C GLN A 174 13.18 5.78 -15.45
N GLN A 175 13.75 5.83 -14.26
CA GLN A 175 13.77 4.68 -13.34
C GLN A 175 12.38 4.34 -12.81
N ILE A 176 11.54 5.34 -12.53
CA ILE A 176 10.15 5.15 -12.13
C ILE A 176 9.35 4.54 -13.28
N ALA A 177 9.49 5.04 -14.51
CA ALA A 177 8.84 4.44 -15.69
C ALA A 177 9.21 2.97 -15.86
N GLN A 178 10.49 2.62 -15.72
CA GLN A 178 10.94 1.23 -15.76
C GLN A 178 10.37 0.37 -14.62
N MET A 179 10.23 0.93 -13.43
CA MET A 179 9.60 0.26 -12.28
C MET A 179 8.11 0.01 -12.54
N LEU A 180 7.39 1.00 -13.04
CA LEU A 180 5.96 0.92 -13.37
C LEU A 180 5.67 -0.10 -14.47
N LEU A 181 6.53 -0.19 -15.47
CA LEU A 181 6.43 -1.22 -16.54
C LEU A 181 6.44 -2.64 -15.95
N GLN A 182 7.24 -2.89 -14.89
CA GLN A 182 7.27 -4.18 -14.20
C GLN A 182 5.97 -4.46 -13.43
N GLN A 183 5.22 -3.42 -13.08
CA GLN A 183 3.91 -3.49 -12.41
C GLN A 183 2.74 -3.53 -13.41
N GLY A 184 3.03 -3.50 -14.71
CA GLY A 184 2.03 -3.56 -15.78
C GLY A 184 1.47 -2.19 -16.20
N LEU A 185 2.14 -1.10 -15.81
CA LEU A 185 1.81 0.26 -16.24
C LEU A 185 2.92 0.81 -17.13
N GLU A 186 2.65 0.90 -18.43
CA GLU A 186 3.56 1.48 -19.42
C GLU A 186 3.36 2.99 -19.49
N VAL A 187 4.43 3.76 -19.21
CA VAL A 187 4.42 5.23 -19.22
C VAL A 187 5.75 5.76 -19.71
N LEU A 188 5.72 6.93 -20.34
CA LEU A 188 6.92 7.64 -20.73
C LEU A 188 7.44 8.51 -19.56
N PRO A 189 8.76 8.76 -19.45
CA PRO A 189 9.30 9.68 -18.43
C PRO A 189 8.71 11.08 -18.52
N GLU A 190 8.26 11.52 -19.69
CA GLU A 190 7.61 12.81 -19.96
C GLU A 190 6.18 12.89 -19.43
N GLU A 191 5.60 11.77 -19.01
CA GLU A 191 4.27 11.68 -18.40
C GLU A 191 4.34 11.61 -16.87
N LEU A 192 5.54 11.68 -16.31
CA LEU A 192 5.82 11.63 -14.88
C LEU A 192 6.13 13.02 -14.31
N ILE A 193 5.51 13.34 -13.16
CA ILE A 193 5.82 14.51 -12.36
C ILE A 193 6.19 14.03 -10.95
N ILE A 194 7.39 14.40 -10.49
CA ILE A 194 7.85 14.09 -9.13
C ILE A 194 7.18 15.05 -8.15
N THR A 195 6.67 14.52 -7.04
CA THR A 195 5.93 15.27 -6.02
C THR A 195 6.55 15.12 -4.63
N SER A 196 6.24 16.03 -3.72
CA SER A 196 6.63 15.96 -2.30
C SER A 196 5.75 14.96 -1.53
N GLY A 197 5.87 13.65 -1.87
CA GLY A 197 4.97 12.58 -1.46
C GLY A 197 3.66 12.58 -2.26
N SER A 198 2.81 11.58 -2.02
CA SER A 198 1.49 11.47 -2.68
C SER A 198 0.52 12.61 -2.30
N GLU A 199 0.61 13.14 -1.08
CA GLU A 199 -0.24 14.25 -0.62
C GLU A 199 -0.24 15.45 -1.56
N GLN A 200 0.94 15.85 -2.04
CA GLN A 200 1.03 16.95 -2.99
C GLN A 200 0.35 16.59 -4.31
N GLY A 201 0.55 15.38 -4.81
CA GLY A 201 -0.10 14.92 -6.03
C GLY A 201 -1.62 14.88 -5.91
N ILE A 202 -2.15 14.40 -4.77
CA ILE A 202 -3.59 14.41 -4.47
C ILE A 202 -4.11 15.84 -4.45
N SER A 203 -3.44 16.74 -3.72
CA SER A 203 -3.83 18.14 -3.60
C SER A 203 -3.81 18.86 -4.95
N LEU A 204 -2.74 18.70 -5.75
CA LEU A 204 -2.64 19.30 -7.08
C LEU A 204 -3.77 18.82 -8.00
N THR A 205 -4.05 17.52 -8.01
CA THR A 205 -5.08 16.94 -8.88
C THR A 205 -6.48 17.38 -8.45
N MET A 206 -6.76 17.36 -7.14
CA MET A 206 -8.06 17.80 -6.63
C MET A 206 -8.30 19.29 -6.90
N ASN A 207 -7.31 20.15 -6.65
CA ASN A 207 -7.43 21.59 -6.95
C ASN A 207 -7.51 21.89 -8.46
N TYR A 208 -7.00 20.99 -9.31
CA TYR A 208 -7.12 21.12 -10.76
C TYR A 208 -8.54 20.85 -11.26
N TYR A 209 -9.19 19.82 -10.73
CA TYR A 209 -10.52 19.40 -11.19
C TYR A 209 -11.68 20.05 -10.44
N LEU A 210 -11.47 20.47 -9.18
CA LEU A 210 -12.53 20.89 -8.27
C LEU A 210 -12.43 22.37 -7.90
N GLN A 211 -13.61 22.99 -7.84
CA GLN A 211 -13.82 24.30 -7.25
C GLN A 211 -14.79 24.17 -6.06
N ARG A 212 -14.90 25.21 -5.26
CA ARG A 212 -15.84 25.26 -4.15
C ARG A 212 -17.27 24.98 -4.64
N GLY A 213 -17.93 24.02 -4.01
CA GLY A 213 -19.29 23.58 -4.32
C GLY A 213 -19.39 22.49 -5.37
N ASP A 214 -18.30 22.11 -6.06
CA ASP A 214 -18.29 20.97 -6.96
C ASP A 214 -18.44 19.65 -6.20
N TRP A 215 -19.03 18.65 -6.84
CA TRP A 215 -19.19 17.31 -6.29
C TRP A 215 -17.95 16.45 -6.60
N ALA A 216 -17.47 15.76 -5.58
CA ALA A 216 -16.48 14.68 -5.70
C ALA A 216 -17.04 13.37 -5.14
N ILE A 217 -16.75 12.25 -5.79
CA ILE A 217 -17.07 10.91 -5.29
C ILE A 217 -15.83 10.32 -4.62
N VAL A 218 -16.02 9.67 -3.47
CA VAL A 218 -15.00 8.92 -2.74
C VAL A 218 -15.56 7.59 -2.27
N GLU A 219 -14.70 6.65 -1.94
CA GLU A 219 -15.06 5.43 -1.21
C GLU A 219 -15.43 5.75 0.24
N THR A 220 -16.28 4.93 0.86
CA THR A 220 -16.64 5.06 2.28
C THR A 220 -16.48 3.71 2.98
N PRO A 221 -15.52 3.59 3.91
CA PRO A 221 -14.55 4.59 4.35
C PRO A 221 -13.48 4.89 3.29
N THR A 222 -12.71 5.99 3.46
CA THR A 222 -11.60 6.37 2.58
C THR A 222 -10.47 7.06 3.35
N TYR A 223 -9.41 7.44 2.65
CA TYR A 223 -8.26 8.13 3.24
C TYR A 223 -8.62 9.52 3.75
N HIS A 224 -8.42 9.73 5.05
CA HIS A 224 -8.75 11.00 5.73
C HIS A 224 -8.03 12.24 5.15
N GLY A 225 -6.78 12.09 4.65
CA GLY A 225 -6.06 13.20 4.03
C GLY A 225 -6.75 13.70 2.77
N ALA A 226 -7.31 12.81 1.96
CA ALA A 226 -8.13 13.17 0.80
C ALA A 226 -9.39 13.93 1.22
N LEU A 227 -10.07 13.48 2.29
CA LEU A 227 -11.24 14.17 2.85
C LEU A 227 -10.91 15.59 3.31
N SER A 228 -9.75 15.77 3.98
CA SER A 228 -9.30 17.08 4.43
C SER A 228 -8.97 18.04 3.27
N ILE A 229 -8.41 17.52 2.16
CA ILE A 229 -8.16 18.32 0.97
C ILE A 229 -9.49 18.76 0.33
N LEU A 230 -10.45 17.83 0.19
CA LEU A 230 -11.79 18.14 -0.33
C LEU A 230 -12.51 19.19 0.51
N GLU A 231 -12.43 19.07 1.84
CA GLU A 231 -12.94 20.05 2.79
C GLU A 231 -12.31 21.43 2.60
N ASN A 232 -10.98 21.49 2.50
CA ASN A 232 -10.25 22.74 2.30
C ASN A 232 -10.61 23.43 0.97
N ILE A 233 -10.87 22.66 -0.09
CA ILE A 233 -11.39 23.18 -1.37
C ILE A 233 -12.83 23.70 -1.19
N GLY A 234 -13.59 23.19 -0.23
CA GLY A 234 -15.03 23.41 -0.08
C GLY A 234 -15.84 22.59 -1.08
N ALA A 235 -15.33 21.47 -1.51
CA ALA A 235 -16.04 20.53 -2.37
C ALA A 235 -17.11 19.78 -1.58
N LYS A 236 -18.19 19.39 -2.28
CA LYS A 236 -19.24 18.52 -1.75
C LYS A 236 -18.84 17.07 -1.99
N VAL A 237 -18.99 16.23 -0.99
CA VAL A 237 -18.50 14.84 -1.03
C VAL A 237 -19.66 13.85 -1.06
N ILE A 238 -19.62 12.93 -2.01
CA ILE A 238 -20.49 11.75 -2.08
C ILE A 238 -19.65 10.53 -1.73
N GLY A 239 -19.85 9.99 -0.52
CA GLY A 239 -19.19 8.78 -0.05
C GLY A 239 -19.96 7.53 -0.47
N ILE A 240 -19.48 6.80 -1.46
CA ILE A 240 -20.07 5.55 -1.92
C ILE A 240 -19.57 4.40 -1.04
N PRO A 241 -20.48 3.61 -0.43
CA PRO A 241 -20.09 2.49 0.42
C PRO A 241 -19.30 1.44 -0.34
N MET A 242 -18.32 0.84 0.35
CA MET A 242 -17.54 -0.26 -0.17
C MET A 242 -18.20 -1.60 0.11
N THR A 243 -18.00 -2.52 -0.81
CA THR A 243 -18.22 -3.96 -0.64
C THR A 243 -16.87 -4.67 -0.44
N GLY A 244 -16.87 -5.98 -0.26
CA GLY A 244 -15.62 -6.77 -0.27
C GLY A 244 -14.87 -6.71 -1.60
N ALA A 245 -15.52 -6.28 -2.68
CA ALA A 245 -14.94 -6.11 -4.01
C ALA A 245 -14.39 -4.70 -4.29
N GLY A 246 -14.72 -3.71 -3.46
CA GLY A 246 -14.40 -2.29 -3.64
C GLY A 246 -15.64 -1.40 -3.57
N MET A 247 -15.59 -0.21 -4.16
CA MET A 247 -16.71 0.73 -4.26
C MET A 247 -17.95 0.07 -4.88
N ASN A 248 -19.15 0.33 -4.35
CA ASN A 248 -20.38 -0.18 -4.94
C ASN A 248 -20.65 0.53 -6.27
N LEU A 249 -20.46 -0.20 -7.38
CA LEU A 249 -20.54 0.38 -8.73
C LEU A 249 -21.96 0.72 -9.19
N GLU A 250 -23.00 0.03 -8.66
CA GLU A 250 -24.39 0.36 -8.96
C GLU A 250 -24.77 1.72 -8.35
N LEU A 251 -24.37 1.95 -7.10
CA LEU A 251 -24.55 3.25 -6.46
C LEU A 251 -23.70 4.33 -7.12
N LEU A 252 -22.45 4.00 -7.50
CA LEU A 252 -21.60 4.92 -8.26
C LEU A 252 -22.33 5.42 -9.51
N GLU A 253 -22.88 4.52 -10.33
CA GLU A 253 -23.59 4.92 -11.55
C GLU A 253 -24.77 5.84 -11.27
N GLN A 254 -25.58 5.54 -10.24
CA GLN A 254 -26.71 6.38 -9.84
C GLN A 254 -26.27 7.82 -9.52
N TYR A 255 -25.17 7.98 -8.80
CA TYR A 255 -24.66 9.29 -8.39
C TYR A 255 -23.89 10.00 -9.49
N LEU A 256 -23.23 9.30 -10.39
CA LEU A 256 -22.66 9.87 -11.61
C LEU A 256 -23.75 10.52 -12.47
N LYS A 257 -24.88 9.83 -12.64
CA LYS A 257 -26.03 10.32 -13.42
C LYS A 257 -26.72 11.51 -12.78
N SER A 258 -26.97 11.46 -11.47
CA SER A 258 -27.81 12.46 -10.78
C SER A 258 -27.03 13.72 -10.36
N HIS A 259 -25.78 13.64 -9.98
CA HIS A 259 -25.02 14.76 -9.39
C HIS A 259 -23.91 15.31 -10.30
N ARG A 260 -23.53 14.59 -11.36
CA ARG A 260 -22.46 14.98 -12.31
C ARG A 260 -21.18 15.40 -11.60
N PRO A 261 -20.59 14.54 -10.76
CA PRO A 261 -19.38 14.88 -10.04
C PRO A 261 -18.22 15.19 -11.00
N LYS A 262 -17.27 15.97 -10.52
CA LYS A 262 -16.09 16.41 -11.29
C LYS A 262 -14.88 15.52 -11.10
N LEU A 263 -14.90 14.65 -10.09
CA LEU A 263 -13.78 13.76 -9.76
C LEU A 263 -14.27 12.54 -9.00
N ILE A 264 -13.71 11.38 -9.32
CA ILE A 264 -13.75 10.16 -8.50
C ILE A 264 -12.37 9.99 -7.88
N TYR A 265 -12.27 9.93 -6.54
CA TYR A 265 -11.07 9.53 -5.83
C TYR A 265 -11.22 8.08 -5.36
N THR A 266 -10.23 7.22 -5.67
CA THR A 266 -10.24 5.81 -5.32
C THR A 266 -8.85 5.29 -4.97
N ILE A 267 -8.79 4.32 -4.04
CA ILE A 267 -7.58 3.58 -3.69
C ILE A 267 -7.77 2.12 -4.12
N SER A 268 -7.39 1.82 -5.35
CA SER A 268 -7.67 0.53 -5.98
C SER A 268 -6.84 -0.65 -5.44
N THR A 269 -5.69 -0.36 -4.80
CA THR A 269 -4.73 -1.36 -4.30
C THR A 269 -4.43 -1.12 -2.83
N LEU A 270 -4.65 -2.16 -1.98
CA LEU A 270 -4.33 -2.13 -0.55
C LEU A 270 -4.92 -0.92 0.16
N HIS A 271 -6.22 -0.74 -0.04
CA HIS A 271 -7.01 0.42 0.33
C HIS A 271 -6.79 0.88 1.78
N ASN A 272 -6.60 2.17 1.98
CA ASN A 272 -6.57 2.78 3.31
C ASN A 272 -7.95 3.39 3.62
N PRO A 273 -8.70 2.84 4.62
CA PRO A 273 -8.19 2.04 5.74
C PRO A 273 -8.42 0.53 5.64
N THR A 274 -9.14 0.00 4.65
CA THR A 274 -9.71 -1.36 4.70
C THR A 274 -8.75 -2.49 4.32
N GLY A 275 -7.63 -2.19 3.65
CA GLY A 275 -6.70 -3.19 3.13
C GLY A 275 -7.20 -3.96 1.90
N ILE A 276 -8.36 -3.60 1.35
CA ILE A 276 -8.95 -4.23 0.17
C ILE A 276 -8.12 -3.91 -1.08
N THR A 277 -8.02 -4.87 -1.99
CA THR A 277 -7.51 -4.68 -3.35
C THR A 277 -8.59 -5.10 -4.33
N THR A 278 -8.98 -4.19 -5.23
CA THR A 278 -10.03 -4.44 -6.21
C THR A 278 -9.55 -5.39 -7.31
N SER A 279 -10.46 -6.21 -7.83
CA SER A 279 -10.18 -7.10 -8.95
C SER A 279 -10.02 -6.34 -10.26
N LEU A 280 -9.40 -6.98 -11.27
CA LEU A 280 -9.29 -6.40 -12.60
C LEU A 280 -10.67 -6.08 -13.20
N ALA A 281 -11.64 -6.97 -13.03
CA ALA A 281 -13.00 -6.74 -13.53
C ALA A 281 -13.67 -5.53 -12.89
N HIS A 282 -13.51 -5.34 -11.56
CA HIS A 282 -14.01 -4.15 -10.87
C HIS A 282 -13.36 -2.86 -11.41
N ARG A 283 -12.03 -2.86 -11.65
CA ARG A 283 -11.31 -1.71 -12.20
C ARG A 283 -11.77 -1.37 -13.62
N GLN A 284 -12.02 -2.38 -14.44
CA GLN A 284 -12.55 -2.21 -15.80
C GLN A 284 -13.94 -1.58 -15.80
N GLU A 285 -14.85 -2.07 -14.94
CA GLU A 285 -16.21 -1.54 -14.87
C GLU A 285 -16.24 -0.13 -14.27
N LEU A 286 -15.43 0.16 -13.23
CA LEU A 286 -15.28 1.52 -12.70
C LEU A 286 -14.78 2.49 -13.78
N LEU A 287 -13.75 2.11 -14.54
CA LEU A 287 -13.23 2.94 -15.64
C LEU A 287 -14.26 3.14 -16.73
N LYS A 288 -15.01 2.12 -17.10
CA LYS A 288 -16.07 2.20 -18.10
C LYS A 288 -17.18 3.19 -17.67
N LEU A 289 -17.62 3.14 -16.41
CA LEU A 289 -18.59 4.11 -15.87
C LEU A 289 -18.00 5.53 -15.90
N ALA A 290 -16.77 5.71 -15.47
CA ALA A 290 -16.10 7.00 -15.50
C ALA A 290 -15.99 7.57 -16.93
N GLN A 291 -15.69 6.72 -17.93
CA GLN A 291 -15.68 7.11 -19.34
C GLN A 291 -17.07 7.47 -19.87
N GLN A 292 -18.07 6.68 -19.53
CA GLN A 292 -19.46 6.92 -19.95
C GLN A 292 -20.00 8.25 -19.45
N TYR A 293 -19.63 8.67 -18.24
CA TYR A 293 -20.06 9.92 -17.62
C TYR A 293 -19.02 11.04 -17.67
N GLU A 294 -17.91 10.84 -18.41
CA GLU A 294 -16.80 11.80 -18.57
C GLU A 294 -16.26 12.33 -17.24
N CYS A 295 -16.24 11.48 -16.20
CA CYS A 295 -15.79 11.85 -14.86
C CYS A 295 -14.35 11.40 -14.61
N PRO A 296 -13.36 12.30 -14.44
CA PRO A 296 -11.98 11.94 -14.17
C PRO A 296 -11.83 11.09 -12.90
N ILE A 297 -10.82 10.20 -12.93
CA ILE A 297 -10.42 9.37 -11.79
C ILE A 297 -9.07 9.84 -11.27
N LEU A 298 -9.00 10.05 -9.97
CA LEU A 298 -7.74 10.13 -9.21
C LEU A 298 -7.49 8.79 -8.54
N GLU A 299 -6.57 8.00 -9.09
CA GLU A 299 -6.16 6.72 -8.54
C GLU A 299 -4.96 6.90 -7.60
N ASP A 300 -5.20 6.78 -6.29
CA ASP A 300 -4.15 6.81 -5.26
C ASP A 300 -3.64 5.39 -5.00
N ASN A 301 -2.39 5.16 -5.35
CA ASN A 301 -1.75 3.85 -5.24
C ASN A 301 -0.51 3.90 -4.33
N ALA A 302 -0.63 4.57 -3.17
CA ALA A 302 0.46 4.81 -2.24
C ALA A 302 1.07 3.53 -1.64
N TYR A 303 0.33 2.42 -1.63
CA TYR A 303 0.76 1.14 -1.04
C TYR A 303 1.20 0.10 -2.08
N GLU A 304 1.26 0.47 -3.37
CA GLU A 304 1.74 -0.43 -4.43
C GLU A 304 3.16 -0.93 -4.13
N GLY A 305 3.38 -2.20 -4.40
CA GLY A 305 4.62 -2.89 -4.06
C GLY A 305 4.63 -3.55 -2.67
N LEU A 306 3.60 -3.33 -1.84
CA LEU A 306 3.44 -4.02 -0.54
C LEU A 306 2.50 -5.23 -0.62
N ASN A 307 2.14 -5.67 -1.82
CA ASN A 307 1.32 -6.87 -2.05
C ASN A 307 2.10 -8.14 -1.63
N PHE A 308 1.42 -9.09 -0.98
CA PHE A 308 2.03 -10.38 -0.62
C PHE A 308 2.11 -11.33 -1.82
N ASP A 309 1.18 -11.17 -2.76
CA ASP A 309 1.14 -11.90 -4.03
C ASP A 309 1.34 -10.94 -5.22
N LYS A 310 1.21 -11.47 -6.44
CA LYS A 310 1.25 -10.65 -7.64
C LYS A 310 0.12 -9.61 -7.63
N GLY A 311 0.47 -8.33 -7.74
CA GLY A 311 -0.48 -7.23 -7.80
C GLY A 311 -1.40 -7.28 -9.04
N THR A 312 -2.50 -6.55 -8.98
CA THR A 312 -3.41 -6.31 -10.11
C THR A 312 -2.98 -5.02 -10.81
N ALA A 313 -2.95 -5.01 -12.15
CA ALA A 313 -2.62 -3.79 -12.90
C ALA A 313 -3.51 -2.61 -12.48
N PRO A 314 -2.97 -1.39 -12.29
CA PRO A 314 -3.74 -0.23 -11.88
C PRO A 314 -4.80 0.16 -12.91
N ILE A 315 -5.78 0.97 -12.50
CA ILE A 315 -6.82 1.51 -13.41
C ILE A 315 -6.16 2.32 -14.52
N LYS A 316 -5.12 3.08 -14.20
CA LYS A 316 -4.34 3.85 -15.17
C LYS A 316 -3.78 3.00 -16.32
N ALA A 317 -3.41 1.75 -16.06
CA ALA A 317 -2.92 0.84 -17.09
C ALA A 317 -4.01 0.42 -18.12
N LEU A 318 -5.27 0.63 -17.79
CA LEU A 318 -6.43 0.33 -18.64
C LEU A 318 -6.96 1.57 -19.37
N ASP A 319 -6.45 2.76 -18.99
CA ASP A 319 -6.95 4.06 -19.46
C ASP A 319 -6.32 4.46 -20.80
N ASN A 320 -7.10 4.39 -21.87
CA ASN A 320 -6.72 4.87 -23.21
C ASN A 320 -7.24 6.28 -23.53
N ASN A 321 -8.01 6.90 -22.61
CA ASN A 321 -8.71 8.17 -22.85
C ASN A 321 -8.13 9.35 -22.04
N ASN A 322 -7.01 9.16 -21.34
CA ASN A 322 -6.38 10.15 -20.48
C ASN A 322 -7.30 10.65 -19.35
N LEU A 323 -8.17 9.78 -18.84
CA LEU A 323 -9.15 10.10 -17.82
C LEU A 323 -8.61 9.86 -16.39
N VAL A 324 -7.60 9.02 -16.25
CA VAL A 324 -7.02 8.62 -14.95
C VAL A 324 -5.73 9.36 -14.68
N THR A 325 -5.69 10.08 -13.56
CA THR A 325 -4.44 10.54 -12.93
C THR A 325 -4.04 9.53 -11.88
N TYR A 326 -2.84 8.94 -12.02
CA TYR A 326 -2.30 7.97 -11.08
C TYR A 326 -1.29 8.61 -10.16
N ILE A 327 -1.35 8.31 -8.87
CA ILE A 327 -0.44 8.84 -7.85
C ILE A 327 0.16 7.71 -7.03
N SER A 328 1.45 7.83 -6.71
CA SER A 328 2.13 6.93 -5.80
C SER A 328 3.27 7.62 -5.04
N THR A 329 3.90 6.91 -4.10
CA THR A 329 4.92 7.48 -3.22
C THR A 329 5.93 6.44 -2.73
N PHE A 330 7.15 6.87 -2.48
CA PHE A 330 8.17 6.07 -1.78
C PHE A 330 8.05 6.14 -0.25
N SER A 331 7.10 6.92 0.29
CA SER A 331 6.90 7.08 1.75
C SER A 331 6.49 5.79 2.44
N LYS A 332 5.77 4.89 1.75
CA LYS A 332 5.27 3.62 2.31
C LYS A 332 6.16 2.43 1.98
N THR A 333 6.93 2.54 0.91
CA THR A 333 7.77 1.45 0.38
C THR A 333 9.26 1.67 0.63
N LEU A 334 9.68 2.88 1.04
CA LEU A 334 11.06 3.20 1.36
C LEU A 334 11.13 3.97 2.69
N MET A 335 11.00 5.29 2.65
CA MET A 335 11.13 6.15 3.84
C MET A 335 10.23 7.38 3.73
N PRO A 336 9.37 7.66 4.71
CA PRO A 336 8.49 8.83 4.68
C PRO A 336 9.27 10.16 4.72
N GLY A 337 10.42 10.21 5.40
CA GLY A 337 11.24 11.42 5.53
C GLY A 337 11.89 11.89 4.23
N LEU A 338 12.01 11.04 3.20
CA LEU A 338 12.55 11.46 1.90
C LEU A 338 11.60 12.36 1.11
N ARG A 339 10.31 12.32 1.42
CA ARG A 339 9.30 13.17 0.78
C ARG A 339 9.32 13.10 -0.74
N VAL A 340 9.46 11.90 -1.32
CA VAL A 340 9.40 11.67 -2.77
C VAL A 340 8.20 10.83 -3.12
N GLY A 341 7.34 11.38 -3.95
CA GLY A 341 6.23 10.73 -4.63
C GLY A 341 6.27 11.04 -6.12
N TYR A 342 5.30 10.57 -6.85
CA TYR A 342 5.16 10.87 -8.27
C TYR A 342 3.70 10.73 -8.70
N MET A 343 3.37 11.41 -9.78
CA MET A 343 2.09 11.28 -10.47
C MET A 343 2.34 10.95 -11.94
N VAL A 344 1.48 10.12 -12.51
CA VAL A 344 1.40 9.83 -13.94
C VAL A 344 0.21 10.59 -14.50
N VAL A 345 0.48 11.49 -15.41
CA VAL A 345 -0.51 12.33 -16.06
C VAL A 345 -0.31 12.26 -17.56
N THR A 346 -1.37 11.98 -18.29
CA THR A 346 -1.30 11.86 -19.76
C THR A 346 -2.16 12.92 -20.45
N GLY A 347 -1.85 13.19 -21.72
CA GLY A 347 -2.61 14.10 -22.56
C GLY A 347 -2.53 15.57 -22.15
N LYS A 348 -3.61 16.31 -22.36
CA LYS A 348 -3.69 17.78 -22.15
C LYS A 348 -3.50 18.21 -20.70
N HIS A 349 -3.76 17.32 -19.74
CA HIS A 349 -3.72 17.62 -18.31
C HIS A 349 -2.28 17.77 -17.77
N TYR A 350 -1.29 17.15 -18.43
CA TYR A 350 0.11 17.16 -17.99
C TYR A 350 0.67 18.57 -17.83
N ARG A 351 0.55 19.40 -18.86
CA ARG A 351 1.11 20.75 -18.88
C ARG A 351 0.55 21.64 -17.77
N GLU A 352 -0.76 21.56 -17.53
CA GLU A 352 -1.41 22.37 -16.51
C GLU A 352 -1.04 21.91 -15.10
N LEU A 353 -0.97 20.60 -14.86
CA LEU A 353 -0.55 20.07 -13.56
C LEU A 353 0.94 20.32 -13.30
N ALA A 354 1.82 20.24 -14.29
CA ALA A 354 3.21 20.61 -14.16
C ALA A 354 3.36 22.11 -13.85
N LYS A 355 2.55 22.98 -14.46
CA LYS A 355 2.51 24.41 -14.15
C LYS A 355 2.04 24.68 -12.71
N GLN A 356 0.99 24.02 -12.26
CA GLN A 356 0.54 24.14 -10.87
C GLN A 356 1.62 23.66 -9.89
N LYS A 357 2.30 22.53 -10.21
CA LYS A 357 3.44 22.04 -9.44
C LYS A 357 4.55 23.09 -9.30
N ALA A 358 4.92 23.75 -10.40
CA ALA A 358 5.91 24.81 -10.40
C ALA A 358 5.53 25.98 -9.49
N LEU A 359 4.24 26.35 -9.47
CA LEU A 359 3.72 27.43 -8.61
C LEU A 359 3.68 27.05 -7.12
N HIS A 360 3.59 25.77 -6.80
CA HIS A 360 3.50 25.29 -5.42
C HIS A 360 4.86 25.25 -4.71
N ASP A 361 5.90 24.69 -5.35
CA ASP A 361 7.19 24.46 -4.70
C ASP A 361 8.39 24.47 -5.65
N MET A 362 8.19 24.94 -6.88
CA MET A 362 9.16 24.95 -7.97
C MET A 362 9.59 23.51 -8.36
N HIS A 363 10.23 22.76 -7.47
CA HIS A 363 10.61 21.35 -7.64
C HIS A 363 10.80 20.66 -6.28
N VAL A 364 10.76 19.34 -6.28
CA VAL A 364 11.10 18.52 -5.09
C VAL A 364 12.61 18.57 -4.83
N SER A 365 13.02 18.45 -3.56
CA SER A 365 14.43 18.40 -3.17
C SER A 365 15.24 17.48 -4.06
N THR A 366 16.22 18.03 -4.76
CA THR A 366 17.15 17.32 -5.65
C THR A 366 17.97 16.29 -4.89
N VAL A 367 18.31 16.54 -3.63
CA VAL A 367 19.00 15.60 -2.73
C VAL A 367 18.13 14.37 -2.48
N SER A 368 16.86 14.55 -2.13
CA SER A 368 15.93 13.44 -1.92
C SER A 368 15.74 12.62 -3.19
N GLN A 369 15.59 13.29 -4.34
CA GLN A 369 15.49 12.63 -5.64
C GLN A 369 16.74 11.81 -5.97
N ALA A 370 17.94 12.34 -5.73
CA ALA A 370 19.20 11.65 -5.97
C ALA A 370 19.35 10.40 -5.08
N ILE A 371 18.93 10.46 -3.81
CA ILE A 371 18.95 9.31 -2.90
C ILE A 371 18.01 8.21 -3.41
N VAL A 372 16.78 8.54 -3.78
CA VAL A 372 15.81 7.58 -4.32
C VAL A 372 16.33 6.97 -5.63
N SER A 373 16.86 7.80 -6.54
CA SER A 373 17.46 7.38 -7.80
C SER A 373 18.60 6.36 -7.58
N GLU A 374 19.51 6.64 -6.65
CA GLU A 374 20.61 5.72 -6.31
C GLU A 374 20.08 4.40 -5.70
N TYR A 375 19.00 4.47 -4.92
CA TYR A 375 18.35 3.31 -4.33
C TYR A 375 17.73 2.40 -5.39
N LEU A 376 17.07 2.99 -6.39
CA LEU A 376 16.50 2.27 -7.54
C LEU A 376 17.61 1.66 -8.42
N ALA A 377 18.62 2.47 -8.79
CA ALA A 377 19.71 2.06 -9.65
C ALA A 377 20.55 0.90 -9.08
N SER A 378 20.76 0.88 -7.77
CA SER A 378 21.56 -0.16 -7.09
C SER A 378 20.83 -1.49 -6.91
N GLY A 379 19.54 -1.60 -7.28
CA GLY A 379 18.69 -2.77 -7.04
C GLY A 379 18.37 -3.02 -5.56
N GLN A 380 18.77 -2.10 -4.65
CA GLN A 380 18.51 -2.24 -3.22
C GLN A 380 17.02 -2.05 -2.89
N PHE A 381 16.31 -1.25 -3.68
CA PHE A 381 14.87 -1.04 -3.52
C PHE A 381 14.09 -2.36 -3.59
N ARG A 382 14.36 -3.18 -4.60
CA ARG A 382 13.69 -4.48 -4.74
C ARG A 382 13.98 -5.42 -3.57
N ARG A 383 15.24 -5.47 -3.11
CA ARG A 383 15.61 -6.29 -1.94
C ARG A 383 14.93 -5.80 -0.66
N HIS A 384 14.81 -4.50 -0.52
CA HIS A 384 14.10 -3.89 0.61
C HIS A 384 12.61 -4.24 0.57
N LEU A 385 11.94 -4.08 -0.57
CA LEU A 385 10.53 -4.44 -0.74
C LEU A 385 10.26 -5.90 -0.38
N ASN A 386 11.08 -6.84 -0.86
CA ASN A 386 10.89 -8.25 -0.56
C ASN A 386 11.02 -8.56 0.94
N ARG A 387 11.96 -7.89 1.64
CA ARG A 387 12.09 -8.02 3.10
C ARG A 387 10.88 -7.43 3.82
N LEU A 388 10.43 -6.28 3.39
CA LEU A 388 9.28 -5.59 3.95
C LEU A 388 7.99 -6.42 3.76
N GLN A 389 7.77 -6.96 2.56
CA GLN A 389 6.65 -7.87 2.26
C GLN A 389 6.67 -9.11 3.15
N THR A 390 7.84 -9.76 3.30
CA THR A 390 8.00 -10.94 4.16
C THR A 390 7.70 -10.62 5.62
N HIS A 391 8.25 -9.51 6.12
CA HIS A 391 7.99 -9.05 7.49
C HIS A 391 6.51 -8.74 7.70
N ASN A 392 5.91 -7.95 6.81
CA ASN A 392 4.51 -7.56 6.90
C ASN A 392 3.57 -8.76 6.83
N LEU A 393 3.88 -9.78 6.01
CA LEU A 393 3.10 -11.01 5.97
C LEU A 393 3.11 -11.76 7.31
N GLN A 394 4.29 -11.88 7.94
CA GLN A 394 4.43 -12.51 9.24
C GLN A 394 3.68 -11.72 10.32
N SER A 395 3.83 -10.41 10.33
CA SER A 395 3.17 -9.51 11.27
C SER A 395 1.65 -9.51 11.09
N ARG A 396 1.13 -9.49 9.84
CA ARG A 396 -0.29 -9.62 9.53
C ARG A 396 -0.85 -10.93 10.09
N ASN A 397 -0.17 -12.05 9.86
CA ASN A 397 -0.62 -13.36 10.35
C ASN A 397 -0.63 -13.41 11.88
N ALA A 398 0.38 -12.84 12.54
CA ALA A 398 0.42 -12.74 14.00
C ALA A 398 -0.72 -11.87 14.56
N MET A 399 -1.03 -10.75 13.89
CA MET A 399 -2.16 -9.89 14.28
C MET A 399 -3.50 -10.62 14.11
N LEU A 400 -3.74 -11.30 12.98
CA LEU A 400 -4.97 -12.06 12.77
C LEU A 400 -5.16 -13.14 13.84
N GLN A 401 -4.10 -13.88 14.18
CA GLN A 401 -4.13 -14.88 15.24
C GLN A 401 -4.43 -14.27 16.63
N ALA A 402 -3.86 -13.10 16.91
CA ALA A 402 -4.12 -12.40 18.16
C ALA A 402 -5.55 -11.86 18.24
N LEU A 403 -6.09 -11.32 17.15
CA LEU A 403 -7.49 -10.88 17.04
C LEU A 403 -8.45 -12.05 17.29
N GLU A 404 -8.24 -13.19 16.64
CA GLU A 404 -9.06 -14.41 16.83
C GLU A 404 -9.03 -14.88 18.31
N SER A 405 -7.88 -14.72 18.98
CA SER A 405 -7.72 -15.20 20.36
C SER A 405 -8.30 -14.25 21.41
N TYR A 406 -8.30 -12.95 21.14
CA TYR A 406 -8.56 -11.96 22.21
C TYR A 406 -9.77 -11.07 21.94
N PHE A 407 -10.18 -10.84 20.71
CA PHE A 407 -11.30 -9.96 20.41
C PHE A 407 -12.65 -10.65 20.66
N PRO A 408 -13.70 -9.90 21.07
CA PRO A 408 -15.06 -10.40 21.11
C PRO A 408 -15.56 -10.94 19.76
N GLU A 409 -16.35 -12.00 19.75
CA GLU A 409 -16.90 -12.63 18.53
C GLU A 409 -17.75 -11.69 17.67
N ALA A 410 -18.35 -10.67 18.29
CA ALA A 410 -19.16 -9.68 17.57
C ALA A 410 -18.35 -8.71 16.69
N ILE A 411 -17.02 -8.66 16.87
CA ILE A 411 -16.14 -7.78 16.11
C ILE A 411 -15.59 -8.54 14.91
N THR A 412 -15.73 -7.96 13.73
CA THR A 412 -15.21 -8.53 12.48
C THR A 412 -14.09 -7.67 11.92
N TRP A 413 -13.24 -8.25 11.06
CA TRP A 413 -12.12 -7.53 10.46
C TRP A 413 -11.81 -8.00 9.06
N THR A 414 -11.11 -7.15 8.31
CA THR A 414 -10.62 -7.48 6.97
C THR A 414 -9.36 -8.36 7.05
N ILE A 415 -9.11 -9.17 6.01
CA ILE A 415 -7.87 -9.92 5.82
C ILE A 415 -7.13 -9.32 4.62
N PRO A 416 -6.22 -8.37 4.83
CA PRO A 416 -5.52 -7.71 3.73
C PRO A 416 -4.54 -8.65 3.03
N LYS A 417 -4.43 -8.52 1.71
CA LYS A 417 -3.47 -9.26 0.86
C LYS A 417 -2.13 -8.54 0.71
N GLY A 418 -1.85 -7.59 1.58
CA GLY A 418 -0.65 -6.74 1.56
C GLY A 418 -0.86 -5.48 2.38
N GLY A 419 -0.01 -4.47 2.15
CA GLY A 419 -0.13 -3.17 2.80
C GLY A 419 0.32 -3.18 4.26
N LEU A 420 -0.34 -2.33 5.04
CA LEU A 420 -0.01 -2.09 6.44
C LEU A 420 -1.22 -2.21 7.37
N PHE A 421 -2.45 -2.23 6.84
CA PHE A 421 -3.67 -2.01 7.62
C PHE A 421 -4.63 -3.18 7.58
N LEU A 422 -5.26 -3.34 8.72
CA LEU A 422 -6.43 -4.15 8.94
C LEU A 422 -7.53 -3.22 9.46
N TRP A 423 -8.75 -3.41 8.98
CA TRP A 423 -9.93 -2.66 9.41
C TRP A 423 -10.81 -3.55 10.27
N ALA A 424 -11.00 -3.16 11.53
CA ALA A 424 -11.89 -3.83 12.46
C ALA A 424 -13.22 -3.07 12.54
N HIS A 425 -14.31 -3.75 12.27
CA HIS A 425 -15.68 -3.27 12.36
C HIS A 425 -16.27 -3.67 13.71
N LEU A 426 -16.80 -2.70 14.43
CA LEU A 426 -17.43 -2.88 15.74
C LEU A 426 -18.95 -2.72 15.60
N PRO A 427 -19.76 -3.48 16.35
CA PRO A 427 -21.18 -3.21 16.49
C PRO A 427 -21.49 -1.79 16.97
N ASP A 428 -22.65 -1.26 16.61
CA ASP A 428 -23.05 0.14 16.86
C ASP A 428 -23.06 0.55 18.34
N TYR A 429 -23.20 -0.41 19.25
CA TYR A 429 -23.18 -0.15 20.67
C TYR A 429 -21.80 0.08 21.30
N PHE A 430 -20.72 -0.12 20.53
CA PHE A 430 -19.38 0.15 21.03
C PHE A 430 -19.05 1.65 20.99
N PRO A 431 -18.75 2.29 22.14
CA PRO A 431 -18.41 3.72 22.18
C PRO A 431 -16.96 3.93 21.75
N ILE A 432 -16.70 3.92 20.44
CA ILE A 432 -15.34 3.91 19.87
C ILE A 432 -14.45 5.05 20.38
N GLN A 433 -15.00 6.24 20.65
CA GLN A 433 -14.22 7.35 21.20
C GLN A 433 -13.71 7.08 22.61
N SER A 434 -14.56 6.50 23.48
CA SER A 434 -14.17 6.12 24.85
C SER A 434 -13.14 4.99 24.81
N ILE A 435 -13.35 4.00 23.95
CA ILE A 435 -12.42 2.88 23.75
C ILE A 435 -11.04 3.37 23.31
N CYS A 436 -10.95 4.30 22.37
CA CYS A 436 -9.67 4.88 21.94
C CYS A 436 -8.96 5.63 23.09
N LYS A 437 -9.70 6.37 23.92
CA LYS A 437 -9.15 7.06 25.10
C LYS A 437 -8.62 6.07 26.17
N GLU A 438 -9.39 5.04 26.47
CA GLU A 438 -8.99 4.03 27.45
C GLU A 438 -7.82 3.15 26.94
N ALA A 439 -7.77 2.86 25.63
CA ALA A 439 -6.64 2.18 25.01
C ALA A 439 -5.36 3.02 25.13
N LEU A 440 -5.44 4.34 24.86
CA LEU A 440 -4.30 5.25 25.03
C LEU A 440 -3.82 5.31 26.49
N ALA A 441 -4.74 5.32 27.47
CA ALA A 441 -4.40 5.25 28.88
C ALA A 441 -3.66 3.95 29.27
N GLN A 442 -3.77 2.90 28.45
CA GLN A 442 -3.02 1.64 28.55
C GLN A 442 -1.84 1.56 27.58
N ASN A 443 -1.36 2.70 27.07
CA ASN A 443 -0.26 2.83 26.12
C ASN A 443 -0.51 2.15 24.77
N ILE A 444 -1.77 2.02 24.35
CA ILE A 444 -2.13 1.50 23.01
C ILE A 444 -2.82 2.60 22.22
N LEU A 445 -2.24 3.01 21.11
CA LEU A 445 -2.85 3.98 20.20
C LEU A 445 -3.44 3.27 18.99
N VAL A 446 -4.73 3.51 18.71
CA VAL A 446 -5.45 2.99 17.56
C VAL A 446 -6.03 4.15 16.73
N ALA A 447 -6.19 3.97 15.43
CA ALA A 447 -6.87 4.98 14.62
C ALA A 447 -8.39 4.80 14.73
N ASN A 448 -9.05 5.84 15.24
CA ASN A 448 -10.52 5.89 15.28
C ASN A 448 -11.09 5.88 13.87
N GLY A 449 -12.00 4.93 13.59
CA GLY A 449 -12.64 4.77 12.29
C GLY A 449 -13.41 5.99 11.82
N ALA A 450 -13.94 6.80 12.72
CA ALA A 450 -14.71 8.00 12.38
C ALA A 450 -13.95 8.97 11.45
N ALA A 451 -12.61 9.01 11.54
CA ALA A 451 -11.79 9.87 10.69
C ALA A 451 -11.80 9.50 9.20
N PHE A 452 -12.23 8.30 8.86
CA PHE A 452 -12.19 7.77 7.49
C PHE A 452 -13.53 7.90 6.75
N PHE A 453 -14.49 8.60 7.35
CA PHE A 453 -15.80 8.86 6.76
C PHE A 453 -15.98 10.35 6.47
N PRO A 454 -16.60 10.73 5.35
CA PRO A 454 -16.89 12.13 5.05
C PRO A 454 -17.95 12.74 5.98
N GLY A 455 -18.62 11.91 6.78
CA GLY A 455 -19.65 12.28 7.76
C GLY A 455 -19.75 11.22 8.84
N VAL A 456 -20.94 10.97 9.36
CA VAL A 456 -21.16 9.95 10.40
C VAL A 456 -21.10 8.56 9.76
N GLY A 457 -20.07 7.80 10.15
CA GLY A 457 -19.90 6.40 9.78
C GLY A 457 -20.26 5.45 10.92
N TYR A 458 -20.00 4.18 10.72
CA TYR A 458 -20.17 3.14 11.74
C TYR A 458 -18.92 3.01 12.64
N PRO A 459 -19.05 2.45 13.87
CA PRO A 459 -17.92 2.22 14.76
C PRO A 459 -16.90 1.26 14.13
N ALA A 460 -15.67 1.72 14.03
CA ALA A 460 -14.58 0.93 13.46
C ALA A 460 -13.22 1.42 13.98
N MET A 461 -12.19 0.63 13.78
CA MET A 461 -10.81 1.04 14.01
C MET A 461 -9.87 0.50 12.92
N ARG A 462 -8.90 1.30 12.51
CA ARG A 462 -7.81 0.85 11.67
C ARG A 462 -6.63 0.45 12.55
N LEU A 463 -6.07 -0.73 12.28
CA LEU A 463 -4.92 -1.28 12.98
C LEU A 463 -3.76 -1.46 12.00
N ASN A 464 -2.62 -0.85 12.28
CA ASN A 464 -1.39 -1.06 11.54
C ASN A 464 -0.70 -2.33 12.06
N PHE A 465 -0.54 -3.33 11.19
CA PHE A 465 0.10 -4.59 11.55
C PHE A 465 1.62 -4.62 11.31
N SER A 466 2.25 -3.56 10.81
CA SER A 466 3.69 -3.55 10.51
C SER A 466 4.59 -3.43 11.76
N HIS A 467 4.18 -4.05 12.86
CA HIS A 467 4.90 -4.11 14.13
C HIS A 467 5.63 -5.44 14.30
N ASN A 468 6.52 -5.52 15.29
CA ASN A 468 7.06 -6.81 15.69
C ASN A 468 5.98 -7.68 16.37
N ILE A 469 6.17 -8.99 16.32
CA ILE A 469 5.15 -9.96 16.78
C ILE A 469 4.85 -9.80 18.27
N GLU A 470 5.84 -9.50 19.10
CA GLU A 470 5.67 -9.29 20.55
C GLU A 470 4.77 -8.09 20.84
N GLN A 471 5.03 -6.94 20.19
CA GLN A 471 4.18 -5.75 20.33
C GLN A 471 2.75 -6.00 19.88
N ILE A 472 2.57 -6.76 18.78
CA ILE A 472 1.25 -7.15 18.28
C ILE A 472 0.52 -7.97 19.34
N GLN A 473 1.16 -9.00 19.91
CA GLN A 473 0.53 -9.85 20.92
C GLN A 473 0.14 -9.08 22.17
N ILE A 474 1.03 -8.25 22.70
CA ILE A 474 0.76 -7.44 23.89
C ILE A 474 -0.37 -6.44 23.59
N GLY A 475 -0.26 -5.69 22.51
CA GLY A 475 -1.20 -4.62 22.18
C GLY A 475 -2.61 -5.15 21.87
N ILE A 476 -2.73 -6.21 21.06
CA ILE A 476 -4.03 -6.81 20.70
C ILE A 476 -4.67 -7.52 21.90
N LYS A 477 -3.88 -8.18 22.76
CA LYS A 477 -4.39 -8.75 24.02
C LYS A 477 -4.95 -7.66 24.94
N THR A 478 -4.23 -6.56 25.11
CA THR A 478 -4.66 -5.42 25.94
C THR A 478 -5.95 -4.81 25.39
N LEU A 479 -5.99 -4.55 24.10
CA LEU A 479 -7.17 -4.01 23.42
C LEU A 479 -8.37 -4.97 23.48
N GLY A 480 -8.15 -6.27 23.28
CA GLY A 480 -9.19 -7.30 23.39
C GLY A 480 -9.80 -7.39 24.78
N ASN A 481 -8.98 -7.31 25.85
CA ASN A 481 -9.46 -7.27 27.23
C ASN A 481 -10.31 -6.01 27.49
N LEU A 482 -9.94 -4.89 26.94
CA LEU A 482 -10.71 -3.66 27.02
C LEU A 482 -12.07 -3.81 26.33
N LEU A 483 -12.08 -4.33 25.09
CA LEU A 483 -13.30 -4.53 24.29
C LEU A 483 -14.29 -5.51 24.95
N LYS A 484 -13.80 -6.54 25.62
CA LYS A 484 -14.65 -7.50 26.36
C LYS A 484 -15.48 -6.85 27.46
N LYS A 485 -14.99 -5.79 28.11
CA LYS A 485 -15.76 -5.05 29.12
C LYS A 485 -17.03 -4.44 28.52
N TYR A 486 -16.92 -3.91 27.30
CA TYR A 486 -18.06 -3.32 26.59
C TYR A 486 -19.03 -4.35 26.00
N SER A 487 -18.54 -5.55 25.66
CA SER A 487 -19.41 -6.67 25.21
C SER A 487 -20.25 -7.23 26.35
N SER A 488 -19.70 -7.33 27.57
CA SER A 488 -20.36 -7.90 28.75
C SER A 488 -21.40 -6.94 29.37
N SER A 489 -21.19 -5.64 29.25
CA SER A 489 -22.10 -4.63 29.84
C SER A 489 -23.45 -4.56 29.13
N ASN A 490 -23.57 -4.98 27.86
CA ASN A 490 -24.85 -5.01 27.14
C ASN A 490 -25.73 -6.25 27.41
N VAL A 491 -25.18 -7.30 28.01
CA VAL A 491 -25.98 -8.45 28.45
C VAL A 491 -26.83 -8.09 29.70
N LEU A 492 -26.39 -7.08 30.49
CA LEU A 492 -27.09 -6.64 31.72
C LEU A 492 -28.12 -5.53 31.46
N LEU A 493 -28.16 -4.90 30.29
CA LEU A 493 -29.16 -3.86 29.94
C LEU A 493 -30.34 -4.38 29.12
N ASN A 494 -30.31 -5.66 28.71
CA ASN A 494 -31.41 -6.35 27.97
C ASN A 494 -32.09 -7.44 28.80
N ILE A 495 -31.93 -7.43 30.12
CA ILE A 495 -32.72 -8.16 31.15
C ILE A 495 -33.43 -7.10 32.01
#